data_8b4e281a6a0b5dc5f8a85bd82f5c3fff
#
_entry.id   8b4e281a6a0b5dc5f8a85bd82f5c3fff
#
_cell.length_a   1.000
_cell.length_b   1.000
_cell.length_c   1.000
_cell.angle_alpha   90.00
_cell.angle_beta   90.00
_cell.angle_gamma   90.00
#
_symmetry.space_group_name_H-M   'P 1'
#
loop_
_entity.id
_entity.type
_entity.pdbx_description
1 polymer ?
#
loop_
_entity_poly.entity_id
_entity_poly.type
_entity_poly.pdbx_seq_one_letter_code
_entity_poly.pdbx_strand_id
1 'polypeptide(L)'
;MFLQVSDQSQVSEARRQVGHYAKSVGLPQDRIDRAAIVVTELATNLVKHARGGHIHARQFEDASGSGMELLALDRGPGMSDVGRCMQDGYSTAGSPGNGLGAVQRLTDEVRIYSRPGQGSAILARVLARAGSGNGVALGAALAPYPGEQVCGDAWSFVTSAGGPTMLLADGSGHGVEAARAAEISLRSFADNANASCEAIVEAMHLSLGATRGAAVAVARIDLAEHVVRFVGVGNISALLVHTDGTRHMVSHNGTAGYVAPRIREFVYEYSNNPLVILYSDGVATRWDLASYPGLASQHPSLIAGVILRDHRRGRDDASVVAMRPLI
;
A
#
# COMPACT_ATOMS: atom_id res chain seq x y z
N MET A 1 0.74 -8.13 5.48
CA MET A 1 1.87 -9.07 5.74
C MET A 1 3.03 -8.69 4.82
N PHE A 2 4.26 -8.67 5.35
CA PHE A 2 5.49 -8.38 4.60
C PHE A 2 6.39 -9.61 4.63
N LEU A 3 6.80 -10.13 3.46
CA LEU A 3 7.60 -11.34 3.32
C LEU A 3 8.87 -11.02 2.54
N GLN A 4 10.03 -11.30 3.12
CA GLN A 4 11.29 -11.25 2.40
C GLN A 4 11.54 -12.59 1.73
N VAL A 5 11.98 -12.59 0.47
CA VAL A 5 12.23 -13.80 -0.31
C VAL A 5 13.58 -13.64 -1.02
N SER A 6 14.59 -14.40 -0.58
CA SER A 6 15.95 -14.38 -1.14
C SER A 6 16.46 -15.76 -1.55
N ASP A 7 15.80 -16.84 -1.09
CA ASP A 7 16.18 -18.21 -1.40
C ASP A 7 14.97 -19.15 -1.53
N GLN A 8 15.23 -20.38 -1.99
CA GLN A 8 14.19 -21.37 -2.27
C GLN A 8 13.42 -21.83 -1.02
N SER A 9 14.00 -21.78 0.17
CA SER A 9 13.30 -22.20 1.42
C SER A 9 12.21 -21.18 1.76
N GLN A 10 12.44 -19.91 1.50
CA GLN A 10 11.49 -18.83 1.75
C GLN A 10 10.32 -18.84 0.75
N VAL A 11 10.46 -19.46 -0.42
CA VAL A 11 9.32 -19.69 -1.34
C VAL A 11 8.26 -20.58 -0.68
N SER A 12 8.67 -21.70 -0.05
CA SER A 12 7.76 -22.59 0.66
C SER A 12 7.14 -21.93 1.89
N GLU A 13 7.92 -21.11 2.58
CA GLU A 13 7.43 -20.32 3.72
C GLU A 13 6.40 -19.30 3.29
N ALA A 14 6.64 -18.54 2.21
CA ALA A 14 5.70 -17.56 1.67
C ALA A 14 4.36 -18.22 1.29
N ARG A 15 4.39 -19.40 0.64
CA ARG A 15 3.20 -20.18 0.33
C ARG A 15 2.40 -20.52 1.59
N ARG A 16 3.06 -21.02 2.63
CA ARG A 16 2.41 -21.40 3.89
C ARG A 16 1.79 -20.20 4.59
N GLN A 17 2.53 -19.11 4.72
CA GLN A 17 2.08 -17.88 5.40
C GLN A 17 0.92 -17.21 4.67
N VAL A 18 0.98 -17.10 3.33
CA VAL A 18 -0.12 -16.53 2.54
C VAL A 18 -1.36 -17.42 2.61
N GLY A 19 -1.22 -18.74 2.55
CA GLY A 19 -2.35 -19.66 2.73
C GLY A 19 -3.02 -19.53 4.11
N HIS A 20 -2.22 -19.41 5.17
CA HIS A 20 -2.73 -19.18 6.54
C HIS A 20 -3.46 -17.84 6.67
N TYR A 21 -2.86 -16.78 6.14
CA TYR A 21 -3.46 -15.44 6.16
C TYR A 21 -4.75 -15.38 5.33
N ALA A 22 -4.76 -15.98 4.13
CA ALA A 22 -5.95 -16.05 3.30
C ALA A 22 -7.12 -16.77 4.02
N LYS A 23 -6.80 -17.84 4.76
CA LYS A 23 -7.78 -18.53 5.60
C LYS A 23 -8.26 -17.68 6.77
N SER A 24 -7.38 -16.97 7.46
CA SER A 24 -7.74 -16.13 8.61
C SER A 24 -8.65 -14.95 8.25
N VAL A 25 -8.56 -14.44 7.01
CA VAL A 25 -9.44 -13.38 6.49
C VAL A 25 -10.69 -13.92 5.78
N GLY A 26 -10.95 -15.22 5.87
CA GLY A 26 -12.20 -15.85 5.43
C GLY A 26 -12.34 -16.05 3.92
N LEU A 27 -11.25 -16.20 3.17
CA LEU A 27 -11.34 -16.51 1.75
C LEU A 27 -11.91 -17.92 1.53
N PRO A 28 -12.69 -18.15 0.45
CA PRO A 28 -13.08 -19.49 0.00
C PRO A 28 -11.87 -20.38 -0.31
N GLN A 29 -11.99 -21.69 -0.11
CA GLN A 29 -10.86 -22.63 -0.24
C GLN A 29 -10.21 -22.59 -1.63
N ASP A 30 -11.00 -22.51 -2.71
CA ASP A 30 -10.49 -22.42 -4.08
C ASP A 30 -9.66 -21.13 -4.30
N ARG A 31 -10.00 -20.03 -3.61
CA ARG A 31 -9.26 -18.76 -3.65
C ARG A 31 -7.98 -18.83 -2.83
N ILE A 32 -8.00 -19.54 -1.69
CA ILE A 32 -6.80 -19.83 -0.90
C ILE A 32 -5.81 -20.63 -1.73
N ASP A 33 -6.27 -21.68 -2.42
CA ASP A 33 -5.42 -22.53 -3.25
C ASP A 33 -4.80 -21.77 -4.41
N ARG A 34 -5.58 -20.90 -5.09
CA ARG A 34 -5.08 -20.00 -6.13
C ARG A 34 -4.03 -19.04 -5.59
N ALA A 35 -4.29 -18.35 -4.48
CA ALA A 35 -3.35 -17.43 -3.86
C ALA A 35 -2.03 -18.12 -3.48
N ALA A 36 -2.11 -19.36 -2.98
CA ALA A 36 -0.94 -20.17 -2.64
C ALA A 36 -0.08 -20.54 -3.86
N ILE A 37 -0.70 -20.84 -5.01
CA ILE A 37 0.04 -21.07 -6.25
C ILE A 37 0.64 -19.77 -6.77
N VAL A 38 -0.14 -18.68 -6.82
CA VAL A 38 0.30 -17.38 -7.29
C VAL A 38 1.51 -16.86 -6.50
N VAL A 39 1.46 -16.91 -5.16
CA VAL A 39 2.60 -16.49 -4.34
C VAL A 39 3.83 -17.37 -4.57
N THR A 40 3.65 -18.66 -4.83
CA THR A 40 4.77 -19.56 -5.15
C THR A 40 5.46 -19.17 -6.44
N GLU A 41 4.70 -18.82 -7.48
CA GLU A 41 5.25 -18.37 -8.77
C GLU A 41 5.94 -17.01 -8.61
N LEU A 42 5.30 -16.05 -7.93
CA LEU A 42 5.89 -14.74 -7.67
C LEU A 42 7.19 -14.85 -6.86
N ALA A 43 7.20 -15.63 -5.77
CA ALA A 43 8.39 -15.86 -4.94
C ALA A 43 9.51 -16.56 -5.72
N THR A 44 9.15 -17.55 -6.54
CA THR A 44 10.12 -18.26 -7.41
C THR A 44 10.75 -17.29 -8.42
N ASN A 45 9.98 -16.36 -8.98
CA ASN A 45 10.49 -15.33 -9.90
C ASN A 45 11.46 -14.38 -9.19
N LEU A 46 11.16 -13.95 -7.95
CA LEU A 46 12.10 -13.15 -7.15
C LEU A 46 13.44 -13.84 -6.98
N VAL A 47 13.45 -15.13 -6.61
CA VAL A 47 14.69 -15.89 -6.40
C VAL A 47 15.46 -16.11 -7.71
N LYS A 48 14.76 -16.54 -8.77
CA LYS A 48 15.41 -16.92 -10.03
C LYS A 48 15.89 -15.75 -10.86
N HIS A 49 15.14 -14.65 -10.91
CA HIS A 49 15.36 -13.56 -11.86
C HIS A 49 15.87 -12.28 -11.20
N ALA A 50 15.65 -12.09 -9.89
CA ALA A 50 15.96 -10.83 -9.23
C ALA A 50 16.97 -10.94 -8.07
N ARG A 51 17.46 -12.14 -7.76
CA ARG A 51 18.31 -12.43 -6.59
C ARG A 51 17.62 -12.10 -5.25
N GLY A 52 16.29 -12.17 -5.23
CA GLY A 52 15.45 -11.87 -4.09
C GLY A 52 14.59 -10.61 -4.24
N GLY A 53 13.74 -10.40 -3.25
CA GLY A 53 12.82 -9.27 -3.20
C GLY A 53 11.85 -9.39 -2.03
N HIS A 54 10.72 -8.72 -2.14
CA HIS A 54 9.69 -8.71 -1.11
C HIS A 54 8.31 -9.01 -1.70
N ILE A 55 7.46 -9.67 -0.91
CA ILE A 55 6.04 -9.86 -1.23
C ILE A 55 5.23 -9.21 -0.12
N HIS A 56 4.32 -8.32 -0.50
CA HIS A 56 3.27 -7.83 0.36
C HIS A 56 2.00 -8.62 0.06
N ALA A 57 1.39 -9.20 1.10
CA ALA A 57 0.10 -9.87 1.00
C ALA A 57 -0.89 -9.20 1.93
N ARG A 58 -2.05 -8.80 1.39
CA ARG A 58 -3.11 -8.18 2.17
C ARG A 58 -4.49 -8.57 1.66
N GLN A 59 -5.46 -8.58 2.54
CA GLN A 59 -6.85 -8.47 2.13
C GLN A 59 -7.07 -7.09 1.54
N PHE A 60 -7.87 -7.02 0.49
CA PHE A 60 -8.33 -5.75 -0.05
C PHE A 60 -9.85 -5.74 -0.20
N GLU A 61 -10.41 -4.56 -0.09
CA GLU A 61 -11.78 -4.24 -0.43
C GLU A 61 -11.79 -2.84 -1.04
N ASP A 62 -12.11 -2.76 -2.32
CA ASP A 62 -12.18 -1.52 -3.07
C ASP A 62 -13.23 -1.62 -4.19
N ALA A 63 -13.30 -0.64 -5.08
CA ALA A 63 -14.27 -0.62 -6.17
C ALA A 63 -14.18 -1.81 -7.11
N SER A 64 -13.03 -2.47 -7.24
CA SER A 64 -12.85 -3.67 -8.07
C SER A 64 -13.41 -4.94 -7.41
N GLY A 65 -13.60 -4.92 -6.09
CA GLY A 65 -14.11 -6.04 -5.30
C GLY A 65 -13.40 -6.24 -3.98
N SER A 66 -13.50 -7.45 -3.46
CA SER A 66 -12.79 -7.86 -2.24
C SER A 66 -12.09 -9.19 -2.45
N GLY A 67 -10.95 -9.39 -1.80
CA GLY A 67 -10.15 -10.61 -1.94
C GLY A 67 -8.74 -10.47 -1.37
N MET A 68 -7.82 -11.22 -1.97
CA MET A 68 -6.40 -11.21 -1.63
C MET A 68 -5.60 -10.47 -2.70
N GLU A 69 -4.78 -9.53 -2.26
CA GLU A 69 -3.78 -8.84 -3.07
C GLU A 69 -2.38 -9.31 -2.71
N LEU A 70 -1.60 -9.66 -3.73
CA LEU A 70 -0.20 -10.01 -3.66
C LEU A 70 0.59 -9.01 -4.50
N LEU A 71 1.56 -8.33 -3.88
CA LEU A 71 2.42 -7.37 -4.54
C LEU A 71 3.87 -7.81 -4.40
N ALA A 72 4.46 -8.31 -5.48
CA ALA A 72 5.87 -8.70 -5.52
C ALA A 72 6.74 -7.56 -6.03
N LEU A 73 7.82 -7.27 -5.31
CA LEU A 73 8.72 -6.14 -5.55
C LEU A 73 10.17 -6.63 -5.59
N ASP A 74 10.90 -6.27 -6.64
CA ASP A 74 12.32 -6.57 -6.77
C ASP A 74 13.14 -5.40 -7.32
N ARG A 75 14.46 -5.49 -7.15
CA ARG A 75 15.47 -4.61 -7.75
C ARG A 75 16.34 -5.36 -8.76
N GLY A 76 15.78 -6.36 -9.42
CA GLY A 76 16.47 -7.16 -10.43
C GLY A 76 16.67 -6.42 -11.75
N PRO A 77 16.96 -7.15 -12.82
CA PRO A 77 17.25 -6.57 -14.14
C PRO A 77 16.03 -5.91 -14.79
N GLY A 78 14.82 -6.12 -14.26
CA GLY A 78 13.59 -5.67 -14.88
C GLY A 78 13.26 -6.42 -16.17
N MET A 79 12.17 -6.01 -16.83
CA MET A 79 11.68 -6.59 -18.08
C MET A 79 11.74 -5.55 -19.19
N SER A 80 12.31 -5.93 -20.33
CA SER A 80 12.35 -5.08 -21.53
C SER A 80 11.01 -5.12 -22.30
N ASP A 81 10.30 -6.24 -22.21
CA ASP A 81 8.99 -6.45 -22.84
C ASP A 81 8.10 -7.27 -21.90
N VAL A 82 7.23 -6.56 -21.19
CA VAL A 82 6.28 -7.17 -20.23
C VAL A 82 5.29 -8.07 -20.96
N GLY A 83 4.79 -7.65 -22.14
CA GLY A 83 3.83 -8.42 -22.92
C GLY A 83 4.38 -9.80 -23.32
N ARG A 84 5.65 -9.84 -23.72
CA ARG A 84 6.33 -11.08 -24.07
C ARG A 84 6.59 -11.97 -22.86
N CYS A 85 6.92 -11.38 -21.71
CA CYS A 85 7.14 -12.13 -20.46
C CYS A 85 5.86 -12.77 -19.91
N MET A 86 4.67 -12.29 -20.31
CA MET A 86 3.37 -12.85 -19.94
C MET A 86 2.95 -14.03 -20.80
N GLN A 87 3.61 -14.29 -21.93
CA GLN A 87 3.28 -15.42 -22.81
C GLN A 87 3.83 -16.73 -22.26
N ASP A 88 3.03 -17.79 -22.37
CA ASP A 88 3.46 -19.15 -21.99
C ASP A 88 4.66 -19.60 -22.84
N GLY A 89 5.61 -20.26 -22.17
CA GLY A 89 6.82 -20.77 -22.84
C GLY A 89 7.98 -19.77 -22.98
N TYR A 90 7.78 -18.50 -22.63
CA TYR A 90 8.86 -17.51 -22.65
C TYR A 90 9.60 -17.48 -21.31
N SER A 91 10.88 -17.81 -21.33
CA SER A 91 11.77 -17.74 -20.17
C SER A 91 13.16 -17.26 -20.58
N THR A 92 13.72 -16.32 -19.84
CA THR A 92 15.12 -15.86 -19.99
C THR A 92 16.12 -16.66 -19.16
N ALA A 93 15.65 -17.60 -18.31
CA ALA A 93 16.48 -18.35 -17.35
C ALA A 93 16.45 -19.87 -17.56
N GLY A 94 16.09 -20.35 -18.76
CA GLY A 94 16.11 -21.80 -19.07
C GLY A 94 15.06 -22.65 -18.34
N SER A 95 14.06 -22.02 -17.71
CA SER A 95 12.89 -22.70 -17.13
C SER A 95 11.76 -22.82 -18.19
N PRO A 96 10.75 -23.70 -18.00
CA PRO A 96 9.64 -23.86 -18.96
C PRO A 96 8.82 -22.61 -19.29
N GLY A 97 9.11 -21.45 -18.67
CA GLY A 97 8.51 -20.16 -19.02
C GLY A 97 7.03 -20.00 -18.69
N ASN A 98 6.49 -20.82 -17.77
CA ASN A 98 5.06 -20.83 -17.46
C ASN A 98 4.67 -19.97 -16.25
N GLY A 99 5.62 -19.35 -15.54
CA GLY A 99 5.38 -18.72 -14.24
C GLY A 99 4.41 -17.53 -14.28
N LEU A 100 4.69 -16.49 -15.10
CA LEU A 100 3.82 -15.31 -15.19
C LEU A 100 2.50 -15.62 -15.93
N GLY A 101 2.52 -16.52 -16.91
CA GLY A 101 1.31 -17.03 -17.54
C GLY A 101 0.41 -17.78 -16.55
N ALA A 102 0.98 -18.58 -15.64
CA ALA A 102 0.23 -19.20 -14.56
C ALA A 102 -0.37 -18.18 -13.58
N VAL A 103 0.39 -17.13 -13.21
CA VAL A 103 -0.13 -16.02 -12.40
C VAL A 103 -1.34 -15.41 -13.09
N GLN A 104 -1.25 -15.10 -14.39
CA GLN A 104 -2.34 -14.50 -15.14
C GLN A 104 -3.60 -15.38 -15.19
N ARG A 105 -3.45 -16.69 -15.36
CA ARG A 105 -4.60 -17.60 -15.40
C ARG A 105 -5.29 -17.83 -14.05
N LEU A 106 -4.54 -17.69 -12.96
CA LEU A 106 -5.02 -17.99 -11.61
C LEU A 106 -5.52 -16.76 -10.85
N THR A 107 -5.35 -15.58 -11.42
CA THR A 107 -5.76 -14.30 -10.81
C THR A 107 -6.84 -13.62 -11.65
N ASP A 108 -7.61 -12.77 -11.01
CA ASP A 108 -8.64 -11.98 -11.66
C ASP A 108 -8.07 -10.65 -12.20
N GLU A 109 -6.96 -10.20 -11.62
CA GLU A 109 -6.23 -9.00 -12.07
C GLU A 109 -4.73 -9.20 -11.91
N VAL A 110 -3.96 -8.90 -12.98
CA VAL A 110 -2.50 -8.79 -12.97
C VAL A 110 -2.11 -7.45 -13.57
N ARG A 111 -1.27 -6.71 -12.86
CA ARG A 111 -0.62 -5.50 -13.39
C ARG A 111 0.86 -5.54 -13.09
N ILE A 112 1.65 -5.07 -14.04
CA ILE A 112 3.12 -5.09 -13.95
C ILE A 112 3.66 -3.71 -14.28
N TYR A 113 4.50 -3.20 -13.39
CA TYR A 113 5.37 -2.07 -13.67
C TYR A 113 6.82 -2.56 -13.58
N SER A 114 7.53 -2.50 -14.70
CA SER A 114 8.91 -2.92 -14.77
C SER A 114 9.71 -2.04 -15.73
N ARG A 115 10.96 -1.78 -15.38
CA ARG A 115 11.89 -1.02 -16.21
C ARG A 115 13.24 -1.72 -16.26
N PRO A 116 13.87 -1.84 -17.44
CA PRO A 116 15.19 -2.43 -17.55
C PRO A 116 16.19 -1.76 -16.59
N GLY A 117 16.89 -2.59 -15.81
CA GLY A 117 17.86 -2.14 -14.79
C GLY A 117 17.27 -1.57 -13.52
N GLN A 118 15.92 -1.49 -13.37
CA GLN A 118 15.28 -0.87 -12.21
C GLN A 118 14.30 -1.80 -11.47
N GLY A 119 14.35 -3.11 -11.77
CA GLY A 119 13.51 -4.10 -11.15
C GLY A 119 12.07 -4.11 -11.64
N SER A 120 11.24 -4.86 -10.93
CA SER A 120 9.83 -5.05 -11.25
C SER A 120 8.94 -4.89 -10.02
N ALA A 121 7.71 -4.49 -10.27
CA ALA A 121 6.60 -4.53 -9.32
C ALA A 121 5.44 -5.27 -10.01
N ILE A 122 4.98 -6.37 -9.42
CA ILE A 122 3.92 -7.22 -9.95
C ILE A 122 2.79 -7.28 -8.95
N LEU A 123 1.64 -6.75 -9.33
CA LEU A 123 0.39 -6.84 -8.59
C LEU A 123 -0.42 -8.01 -9.13
N ALA A 124 -0.89 -8.89 -8.24
CA ALA A 124 -1.77 -10.00 -8.54
C ALA A 124 -2.93 -10.02 -7.54
N ARG A 125 -4.17 -10.06 -8.02
CA ARG A 125 -5.38 -10.07 -7.19
C ARG A 125 -6.21 -11.31 -7.43
N VAL A 126 -6.60 -11.98 -6.36
CA VAL A 126 -7.54 -13.11 -6.35
C VAL A 126 -8.81 -12.63 -5.67
N LEU A 127 -9.86 -12.43 -6.44
CA LEU A 127 -11.14 -11.93 -5.97
C LEU A 127 -11.95 -13.01 -5.25
N ALA A 128 -12.45 -12.71 -4.07
CA ALA A 128 -13.51 -13.47 -3.40
C ALA A 128 -14.89 -12.97 -3.87
N ARG A 129 -15.02 -11.68 -4.13
CA ARG A 129 -16.25 -11.02 -4.61
C ARG A 129 -15.89 -9.92 -5.59
N ALA A 130 -16.57 -9.88 -6.73
CA ALA A 130 -16.47 -8.77 -7.67
C ALA A 130 -17.11 -7.49 -7.11
N GLY A 131 -16.52 -6.34 -7.39
CA GLY A 131 -17.03 -5.02 -7.00
C GLY A 131 -17.97 -4.41 -8.05
N SER A 132 -18.44 -3.20 -7.76
CA SER A 132 -19.30 -2.42 -8.66
C SER A 132 -18.54 -1.72 -9.78
N GLY A 133 -17.22 -1.63 -9.68
CA GLY A 133 -16.36 -0.85 -10.58
C GLY A 133 -16.35 0.66 -10.31
N ASN A 134 -17.31 1.17 -9.53
CA ASN A 134 -17.41 2.59 -9.17
C ASN A 134 -16.88 2.82 -7.76
N GLY A 135 -16.06 3.85 -7.58
CA GLY A 135 -15.51 4.20 -6.27
C GLY A 135 -14.02 4.58 -6.34
N VAL A 136 -13.19 3.96 -5.53
CA VAL A 136 -11.75 4.24 -5.47
C VAL A 136 -10.92 2.97 -5.62
N ALA A 137 -9.75 3.12 -6.24
CA ALA A 137 -8.67 2.15 -6.14
C ALA A 137 -7.75 2.52 -4.99
N LEU A 138 -7.33 1.51 -4.22
CA LEU A 138 -6.48 1.66 -3.06
C LEU A 138 -5.20 0.85 -3.20
N GLY A 139 -4.10 1.39 -2.73
CA GLY A 139 -2.83 0.70 -2.67
C GLY A 139 -2.09 0.98 -1.37
N ALA A 140 -1.45 -0.05 -0.81
CA ALA A 140 -0.62 0.10 0.38
C ALA A 140 0.57 -0.86 0.33
N ALA A 141 1.71 -0.35 0.76
CA ALA A 141 2.91 -1.15 0.99
C ALA A 141 3.56 -0.70 2.30
N LEU A 142 3.76 -1.65 3.21
CA LEU A 142 4.33 -1.41 4.53
C LEU A 142 5.47 -2.38 4.78
N ALA A 143 6.51 -1.91 5.45
CA ALA A 143 7.64 -2.75 5.85
C ALA A 143 8.03 -2.42 7.29
N PRO A 144 8.08 -3.39 8.20
CA PRO A 144 8.43 -3.17 9.59
C PRO A 144 9.89 -2.73 9.73
N TYR A 145 10.23 -2.13 10.87
CA TYR A 145 11.61 -1.90 11.29
C TYR A 145 12.43 -3.19 11.12
N PRO A 146 13.68 -3.13 10.62
CA PRO A 146 14.50 -4.33 10.44
C PRO A 146 14.67 -5.14 11.73
N GLY A 147 14.23 -6.41 11.69
CA GLY A 147 14.26 -7.32 12.85
C GLY A 147 12.96 -7.36 13.64
N GLU A 148 12.02 -6.43 13.44
CA GLU A 148 10.71 -6.50 14.06
C GLU A 148 9.74 -7.36 13.23
N GLN A 149 8.79 -7.99 13.93
CA GLN A 149 7.74 -8.80 13.30
C GLN A 149 6.46 -8.00 13.06
N VAL A 150 6.28 -6.91 13.80
CA VAL A 150 5.12 -6.01 13.67
C VAL A 150 5.59 -4.65 13.17
N CYS A 151 4.78 -4.04 12.33
CA CYS A 151 5.01 -2.69 11.84
C CYS A 151 4.37 -1.68 12.80
N GLY A 152 5.10 -0.66 13.21
CA GLY A 152 4.57 0.46 13.99
C GLY A 152 3.64 1.36 13.18
N ASP A 153 3.74 1.30 11.85
CA ASP A 153 2.84 2.00 10.95
C ASP A 153 1.57 1.18 10.69
N ALA A 154 0.43 1.86 10.56
CA ALA A 154 -0.82 1.26 10.11
C ALA A 154 -1.63 2.24 9.26
N TRP A 155 -2.51 1.71 8.42
CA TRP A 155 -3.40 2.51 7.58
C TRP A 155 -4.81 1.94 7.57
N SER A 156 -5.76 2.78 7.26
CA SER A 156 -7.16 2.39 7.08
C SER A 156 -7.85 3.22 6.02
N PHE A 157 -8.97 2.73 5.56
CA PHE A 157 -9.81 3.37 4.57
C PHE A 157 -11.27 3.17 4.90
N VAL A 158 -12.07 4.20 4.68
CA VAL A 158 -13.54 4.14 4.78
C VAL A 158 -14.16 4.95 3.65
N THR A 159 -15.32 4.53 3.18
CA THR A 159 -16.19 5.35 2.33
C THR A 159 -17.36 5.85 3.17
N SER A 160 -17.49 7.16 3.31
CA SER A 160 -18.56 7.82 4.05
C SER A 160 -19.36 8.74 3.14
N ALA A 161 -20.43 9.35 3.66
CA ALA A 161 -21.21 10.35 2.90
C ALA A 161 -20.36 11.56 2.46
N GLY A 162 -19.27 11.89 3.18
CA GLY A 162 -18.34 12.95 2.82
C GLY A 162 -17.28 12.53 1.78
N GLY A 163 -17.30 11.27 1.32
CA GLY A 163 -16.38 10.74 0.34
C GLY A 163 -15.38 9.71 0.88
N PRO A 164 -14.58 9.12 -0.02
CA PRO A 164 -13.53 8.17 0.34
C PRO A 164 -12.45 8.84 1.19
N THR A 165 -12.16 8.24 2.33
CA THR A 165 -11.26 8.79 3.35
C THR A 165 -10.20 7.77 3.71
N MET A 166 -8.94 8.18 3.74
CA MET A 166 -7.76 7.36 4.02
C MET A 166 -7.02 7.91 5.24
N LEU A 167 -6.59 7.02 6.13
CA LEU A 167 -5.71 7.29 7.26
C LEU A 167 -4.38 6.59 7.07
N LEU A 168 -3.29 7.29 7.40
CA LEU A 168 -2.00 6.71 7.73
C LEU A 168 -1.63 7.13 9.16
N ALA A 169 -1.22 6.18 9.99
CA ALA A 169 -0.75 6.39 11.35
C ALA A 169 0.63 5.74 11.52
N ASP A 170 1.56 6.48 12.08
CA ASP A 170 2.92 6.08 12.43
C ASP A 170 3.06 6.19 13.95
N GLY A 171 3.06 5.04 14.63
CA GLY A 171 3.18 4.97 16.09
C GLY A 171 4.57 5.33 16.55
N SER A 172 4.69 6.19 17.57
CA SER A 172 6.00 6.69 18.03
C SER A 172 6.97 5.60 18.48
N GLY A 173 8.09 5.47 17.76
CA GLY A 173 9.11 4.42 17.94
C GLY A 173 8.84 3.23 17.02
N HIS A 174 9.19 2.01 17.43
CA HIS A 174 8.98 0.79 16.65
C HIS A 174 8.51 -0.38 17.53
N GLY A 175 8.11 -1.49 16.92
CA GLY A 175 7.69 -2.70 17.59
C GLY A 175 6.27 -2.60 18.19
N VAL A 176 5.99 -3.42 19.21
CA VAL A 176 4.64 -3.66 19.73
C VAL A 176 3.95 -2.40 20.25
N GLU A 177 4.68 -1.51 20.94
CA GLU A 177 4.08 -0.30 21.51
C GLU A 177 3.72 0.74 20.45
N ALA A 178 4.54 0.86 19.38
CA ALA A 178 4.22 1.68 18.22
C ALA A 178 3.00 1.11 17.48
N ALA A 179 3.00 -0.19 17.21
CA ALA A 179 1.86 -0.87 16.59
C ALA A 179 0.56 -0.72 17.38
N ARG A 180 0.62 -0.72 18.73
CA ARG A 180 -0.54 -0.46 19.59
C ARG A 180 -1.10 0.94 19.40
N ALA A 181 -0.24 1.97 19.31
CA ALA A 181 -0.69 3.34 19.07
C ALA A 181 -1.33 3.46 17.68
N ALA A 182 -0.71 2.87 16.66
CA ALA A 182 -1.26 2.83 15.32
C ALA A 182 -2.63 2.11 15.28
N GLU A 183 -2.78 0.97 15.95
CA GLU A 183 -4.07 0.24 16.03
C GLU A 183 -5.19 1.06 16.71
N ILE A 184 -4.87 1.79 17.79
CA ILE A 184 -5.83 2.69 18.44
C ILE A 184 -6.25 3.80 17.48
N SER A 185 -5.31 4.33 16.67
CA SER A 185 -5.63 5.31 15.61
C SER A 185 -6.61 4.75 14.60
N LEU A 186 -6.43 3.48 14.16
CA LEU A 186 -7.36 2.82 13.23
C LEU A 186 -8.76 2.67 13.82
N ARG A 187 -8.87 2.28 15.08
CA ARG A 187 -10.18 2.14 15.76
C ARG A 187 -10.88 3.49 15.88
N SER A 188 -10.17 4.52 16.36
CA SER A 188 -10.73 5.88 16.48
C SER A 188 -11.16 6.43 15.12
N PHE A 189 -10.41 6.13 14.03
CA PHE A 189 -10.79 6.49 12.67
C PHE A 189 -12.09 5.82 12.24
N ALA A 190 -12.23 4.52 12.45
CA ALA A 190 -13.43 3.76 12.08
C ALA A 190 -14.67 4.26 12.84
N ASP A 191 -14.53 4.53 14.15
CA ASP A 191 -15.62 5.00 15.02
C ASP A 191 -16.10 6.42 14.62
N ASN A 192 -15.24 7.23 14.00
CA ASN A 192 -15.53 8.61 13.61
C ASN A 192 -15.59 8.82 12.08
N ALA A 193 -15.78 7.77 11.29
CA ALA A 193 -15.68 7.78 9.82
C ALA A 193 -16.56 8.84 9.12
N ASN A 194 -17.69 9.22 9.71
CA ASN A 194 -18.62 10.21 9.15
C ASN A 194 -18.33 11.67 9.58
N ALA A 195 -17.38 11.89 10.49
CA ALA A 195 -17.02 13.22 10.95
C ALA A 195 -16.11 13.96 9.93
N SER A 196 -15.85 15.25 10.13
CA SER A 196 -14.83 16.00 9.36
C SER A 196 -13.43 15.42 9.62
N CYS A 197 -12.48 15.64 8.70
CA CYS A 197 -11.11 15.16 8.91
C CYS A 197 -10.49 15.76 10.19
N GLU A 198 -10.84 17.00 10.53
CA GLU A 198 -10.43 17.66 11.78
C GLU A 198 -10.96 16.92 13.01
N ALA A 199 -12.27 16.67 13.07
CA ALA A 199 -12.89 15.95 14.19
C ALA A 199 -12.38 14.50 14.33
N ILE A 200 -12.08 13.82 13.22
CA ILE A 200 -11.46 12.49 13.23
C ILE A 200 -10.11 12.55 13.94
N VAL A 201 -9.24 13.51 13.58
CA VAL A 201 -7.89 13.63 14.16
C VAL A 201 -7.96 14.12 15.62
N GLU A 202 -8.93 14.97 16.00
CA GLU A 202 -9.20 15.35 17.40
C GLU A 202 -9.58 14.13 18.25
N ALA A 203 -10.49 13.28 17.75
CA ALA A 203 -10.86 12.04 18.41
C ALA A 203 -9.67 11.08 18.58
N MET A 204 -8.80 10.96 17.55
CA MET A 204 -7.57 10.20 17.66
C MET A 204 -6.62 10.77 18.73
N HIS A 205 -6.44 12.10 18.75
CA HIS A 205 -5.59 12.76 19.74
C HIS A 205 -6.04 12.40 21.17
N LEU A 206 -7.34 12.42 21.44
CA LEU A 206 -7.88 12.03 22.74
C LEU A 206 -7.67 10.54 23.04
N SER A 207 -7.89 9.67 22.05
CA SER A 207 -7.79 8.22 22.22
C SER A 207 -6.36 7.73 22.45
N LEU A 208 -5.36 8.45 21.93
CA LEU A 208 -3.94 8.11 22.01
C LEU A 208 -3.26 8.54 23.32
N GLY A 209 -3.94 9.27 24.21
CA GLY A 209 -3.35 9.86 25.42
C GLY A 209 -2.72 8.86 26.40
N ALA A 210 -3.10 7.57 26.35
CA ALA A 210 -2.51 6.51 27.16
C ALA A 210 -1.45 5.68 26.42
N THR A 211 -0.94 6.16 25.28
CA THR A 211 0.06 5.51 24.44
C THR A 211 1.33 6.37 24.32
N ARG A 212 2.28 5.96 23.48
CA ARG A 212 3.40 6.80 23.08
C ARG A 212 3.01 7.90 22.10
N GLY A 213 1.75 7.94 21.66
CA GLY A 213 1.28 8.81 20.60
C GLY A 213 1.65 8.31 19.21
N ALA A 214 1.20 9.04 18.20
CA ALA A 214 1.47 8.73 16.80
C ALA A 214 1.54 10.02 15.97
N ALA A 215 2.28 9.98 14.84
CA ALA A 215 2.00 10.85 13.73
C ALA A 215 0.79 10.31 12.97
N VAL A 216 -0.12 11.18 12.55
CA VAL A 216 -1.34 10.78 11.85
C VAL A 216 -1.64 11.71 10.69
N ALA A 217 -2.14 11.15 9.59
CA ALA A 217 -2.59 11.93 8.44
C ALA A 217 -3.90 11.34 7.90
N VAL A 218 -4.90 12.18 7.78
CA VAL A 218 -6.22 11.85 7.22
C VAL A 218 -6.43 12.67 5.95
N ALA A 219 -6.77 11.98 4.86
CA ALA A 219 -7.07 12.59 3.57
C ALA A 219 -8.42 12.08 3.06
N ARG A 220 -9.33 12.99 2.72
CA ARG A 220 -10.65 12.71 2.13
C ARG A 220 -10.74 13.33 0.76
N ILE A 221 -11.18 12.55 -0.23
CA ILE A 221 -11.51 13.08 -1.56
C ILE A 221 -13.01 13.40 -1.58
N ASP A 222 -13.33 14.68 -1.66
CA ASP A 222 -14.69 15.15 -1.87
C ASP A 222 -14.93 15.26 -3.39
N LEU A 223 -15.66 14.27 -3.93
CA LEU A 223 -15.90 14.17 -5.36
C LEU A 223 -16.92 15.23 -5.85
N ALA A 224 -17.79 15.71 -4.98
CA ALA A 224 -18.80 16.72 -5.32
C ALA A 224 -18.19 18.12 -5.44
N GLU A 225 -17.31 18.46 -4.49
CA GLU A 225 -16.65 19.77 -4.42
C GLU A 225 -15.33 19.80 -5.20
N HIS A 226 -14.87 18.67 -5.75
CA HIS A 226 -13.56 18.54 -6.44
C HIS A 226 -12.38 19.00 -5.57
N VAL A 227 -12.38 18.62 -4.30
CA VAL A 227 -11.31 18.95 -3.35
C VAL A 227 -10.80 17.73 -2.59
N VAL A 228 -9.56 17.82 -2.14
CA VAL A 228 -9.01 16.94 -1.11
C VAL A 228 -8.96 17.70 0.19
N ARG A 229 -9.65 17.19 1.22
CA ARG A 229 -9.59 17.68 2.60
C ARG A 229 -8.53 16.89 3.35
N PHE A 230 -7.63 17.57 3.99
CA PHE A 230 -6.45 16.97 4.62
C PHE A 230 -6.19 17.52 6.01
N VAL A 231 -5.90 16.64 6.94
CA VAL A 231 -5.38 16.96 8.27
C VAL A 231 -4.18 16.06 8.56
N GLY A 232 -3.04 16.65 8.88
CA GLY A 232 -1.84 15.94 9.31
C GLY A 232 -1.29 16.49 10.63
N VAL A 233 -0.90 15.60 11.54
CA VAL A 233 -0.17 15.90 12.78
C VAL A 233 1.07 15.00 12.82
N GLY A 234 2.25 15.60 12.88
CA GLY A 234 3.53 14.91 12.90
C GLY A 234 4.27 14.98 11.57
N ASN A 235 5.05 13.94 11.28
CA ASN A 235 6.03 13.87 10.20
C ASN A 235 5.58 13.04 8.98
N ILE A 236 4.30 12.61 8.93
CA ILE A 236 3.76 11.96 7.73
C ILE A 236 3.72 12.96 6.60
N SER A 237 4.31 12.56 5.48
CA SER A 237 4.30 13.33 4.24
C SER A 237 3.08 12.97 3.39
N ALA A 238 2.52 13.98 2.73
CA ALA A 238 1.31 13.84 1.94
C ALA A 238 1.44 14.56 0.60
N LEU A 239 1.05 13.90 -0.49
CA LEU A 239 1.08 14.42 -1.84
C LEU A 239 -0.29 14.32 -2.48
N LEU A 240 -0.66 15.38 -3.17
CA LEU A 240 -1.74 15.40 -4.15
C LEU A 240 -1.11 15.50 -5.54
N VAL A 241 -1.24 14.43 -6.34
CA VAL A 241 -0.74 14.37 -7.72
C VAL A 241 -1.93 14.49 -8.65
N HIS A 242 -1.88 15.43 -9.57
CA HIS A 242 -2.87 15.67 -10.61
C HIS A 242 -2.18 16.02 -11.94
N THR A 243 -2.94 16.22 -13.00
CA THR A 243 -2.40 16.45 -14.36
C THR A 243 -1.42 17.62 -14.45
N ASP A 244 -1.62 18.65 -13.65
CA ASP A 244 -0.85 19.90 -13.69
C ASP A 244 0.37 19.86 -12.75
N GLY A 245 0.61 18.77 -12.05
CA GLY A 245 1.77 18.58 -11.17
C GLY A 245 1.49 17.92 -9.84
N THR A 246 2.41 18.07 -8.91
CA THR A 246 2.36 17.51 -7.56
C THR A 246 2.34 18.63 -6.53
N ARG A 247 1.40 18.57 -5.57
CA ARG A 247 1.33 19.46 -4.42
C ARG A 247 1.64 18.70 -3.14
N HIS A 248 2.50 19.26 -2.29
CA HIS A 248 2.69 18.76 -0.93
C HIS A 248 1.56 19.29 -0.05
N MET A 249 0.90 18.39 0.69
CA MET A 249 -0.11 18.75 1.66
C MET A 249 0.55 18.94 3.03
N VAL A 250 0.12 19.95 3.78
CA VAL A 250 0.82 20.43 4.97
C VAL A 250 0.35 19.70 6.22
N SER A 251 1.28 19.03 6.92
CA SER A 251 1.07 18.51 8.28
C SER A 251 1.56 19.54 9.31
N HIS A 252 0.84 19.67 10.42
CA HIS A 252 1.31 20.43 11.58
C HIS A 252 2.28 19.61 12.43
N ASN A 253 3.29 20.25 12.96
CA ASN A 253 4.19 19.62 13.92
C ASN A 253 3.44 19.18 15.17
N GLY A 254 3.81 18.02 15.72
CA GLY A 254 3.20 17.47 16.92
C GLY A 254 3.25 15.96 16.96
N THR A 255 2.62 15.41 17.99
CA THR A 255 2.38 13.96 18.15
C THR A 255 0.96 13.81 18.70
N ALA A 256 0.08 13.18 17.95
CA ALA A 256 -1.27 12.92 18.41
C ALA A 256 -1.23 12.05 19.66
N GLY A 257 -2.01 12.40 20.69
CA GLY A 257 -1.96 11.78 22.01
C GLY A 257 -1.01 12.45 23.00
N TYR A 258 -0.13 13.34 22.54
CA TYR A 258 0.85 14.01 23.41
C TYR A 258 0.78 15.53 23.28
N VAL A 259 1.28 16.07 22.19
CA VAL A 259 1.28 17.49 21.87
C VAL A 259 0.81 17.67 20.43
N ALA A 260 -0.40 18.15 20.27
CA ALA A 260 -0.94 18.54 18.97
C ALA A 260 -1.47 19.99 19.10
N PRO A 261 -0.59 20.99 19.02
CA PRO A 261 -0.94 22.37 19.33
C PRO A 261 -1.96 22.95 18.35
N ARG A 262 -2.11 22.32 17.19
CA ARG A 262 -3.04 22.77 16.17
C ARG A 262 -3.47 21.59 15.30
N ILE A 263 -4.74 21.23 15.38
CA ILE A 263 -5.41 20.33 14.44
C ILE A 263 -6.24 21.25 13.53
N ARG A 264 -5.97 21.23 12.23
CA ARG A 264 -6.66 22.08 11.27
C ARG A 264 -6.77 21.38 9.93
N GLU A 265 -7.96 21.44 9.33
CA GLU A 265 -8.21 20.95 7.98
C GLU A 265 -7.67 21.96 6.94
N PHE A 266 -6.99 21.44 5.94
CA PHE A 266 -6.61 22.15 4.71
C PHE A 266 -7.40 21.58 3.54
N VAL A 267 -7.76 22.45 2.61
CA VAL A 267 -8.52 22.11 1.42
C VAL A 267 -7.65 22.36 0.18
N TYR A 268 -7.56 21.35 -0.68
CA TYR A 268 -6.77 21.36 -1.90
C TYR A 268 -7.67 21.05 -3.09
N GLU A 269 -7.83 22.01 -4.00
CA GLU A 269 -8.55 21.81 -5.25
C GLU A 269 -7.78 20.89 -6.20
N TYR A 270 -8.50 20.06 -6.97
CA TYR A 270 -7.94 19.26 -8.05
C TYR A 270 -8.79 19.34 -9.33
N SER A 271 -8.15 19.25 -10.50
CA SER A 271 -8.82 19.38 -11.78
C SER A 271 -9.35 18.08 -12.33
N ASN A 272 -8.61 16.97 -12.28
CA ASN A 272 -8.99 15.68 -12.83
C ASN A 272 -8.27 14.54 -12.10
N ASN A 273 -8.98 13.44 -11.88
CA ASN A 273 -8.49 12.15 -11.41
C ASN A 273 -7.31 12.23 -10.41
N PRO A 274 -7.54 12.76 -9.19
CA PRO A 274 -6.49 13.00 -8.22
C PRO A 274 -5.90 11.67 -7.72
N LEU A 275 -4.58 11.66 -7.52
CA LEU A 275 -3.90 10.60 -6.79
C LEU A 275 -3.40 11.18 -5.48
N VAL A 276 -3.91 10.67 -4.37
CA VAL A 276 -3.45 11.05 -3.02
C VAL A 276 -2.46 9.99 -2.54
N ILE A 277 -1.27 10.41 -2.11
CA ILE A 277 -0.23 9.53 -1.56
C ILE A 277 0.13 10.04 -0.17
N LEU A 278 0.07 9.15 0.84
CA LEU A 278 0.60 9.39 2.18
C LEU A 278 1.77 8.44 2.43
N TYR A 279 2.83 8.92 3.11
CA TYR A 279 3.95 8.07 3.47
C TYR A 279 4.60 8.52 4.78
N SER A 280 5.05 7.53 5.58
CA SER A 280 5.74 7.76 6.85
C SER A 280 7.19 8.20 6.65
N ASP A 281 7.85 8.64 7.71
CA ASP A 281 9.23 9.14 7.66
C ASP A 281 10.28 8.05 7.44
N GLY A 282 9.91 6.77 7.58
CA GLY A 282 10.73 5.64 7.12
C GLY A 282 10.96 5.60 5.62
N VAL A 283 10.23 6.44 4.85
CA VAL A 283 10.43 6.67 3.42
C VAL A 283 11.17 7.98 3.22
N ALA A 284 12.19 8.00 2.36
CA ALA A 284 12.91 9.23 2.02
C ALA A 284 11.99 10.24 1.33
N THR A 285 12.18 11.53 1.64
CA THR A 285 11.34 12.61 1.08
C THR A 285 11.83 13.14 -0.27
N ARG A 286 13.08 12.84 -0.63
CA ARG A 286 13.69 13.31 -1.89
C ARG A 286 13.46 12.30 -3.01
N TRP A 287 12.25 12.29 -3.56
CA TRP A 287 11.91 11.55 -4.77
C TRP A 287 10.83 12.31 -5.55
N ASP A 288 10.75 12.01 -6.84
CA ASP A 288 9.77 12.61 -7.74
C ASP A 288 9.12 11.51 -8.58
N LEU A 289 7.79 11.46 -8.58
CA LEU A 289 7.03 10.49 -9.35
C LEU A 289 7.27 10.64 -10.87
N ALA A 290 7.63 11.85 -11.33
CA ALA A 290 7.99 12.09 -12.72
C ALA A 290 9.26 11.33 -13.17
N SER A 291 10.12 10.92 -12.22
CA SER A 291 11.29 10.06 -12.49
C SER A 291 10.90 8.62 -12.85
N TYR A 292 9.62 8.25 -12.71
CA TYR A 292 9.05 6.94 -12.98
C TYR A 292 8.04 7.00 -14.14
N PRO A 293 8.48 7.03 -15.41
CA PRO A 293 7.60 7.14 -16.57
C PRO A 293 6.46 6.12 -16.54
N GLY A 294 5.22 6.61 -16.61
CA GLY A 294 4.03 5.79 -16.62
C GLY A 294 3.59 5.25 -15.25
N LEU A 295 4.36 5.43 -14.17
CA LEU A 295 3.98 4.93 -12.83
C LEU A 295 2.76 5.67 -12.28
N ALA A 296 2.66 6.97 -12.48
CA ALA A 296 1.54 7.78 -11.99
C ALA A 296 0.17 7.32 -12.52
N SER A 297 0.12 6.65 -13.67
CA SER A 297 -1.11 6.07 -14.23
C SER A 297 -1.39 4.63 -13.82
N GLN A 298 -0.47 3.99 -13.09
CA GLN A 298 -0.63 2.62 -12.63
C GLN A 298 -1.60 2.52 -11.44
N HIS A 299 -1.95 1.27 -11.10
CA HIS A 299 -2.72 0.97 -9.90
C HIS A 299 -2.02 1.51 -8.64
N PRO A 300 -2.74 2.09 -7.66
CA PRO A 300 -2.15 2.64 -6.44
C PRO A 300 -1.22 1.68 -5.68
N SER A 301 -1.49 0.37 -5.69
CA SER A 301 -0.61 -0.65 -5.09
C SER A 301 0.77 -0.72 -5.75
N LEU A 302 0.85 -0.58 -7.08
CA LEU A 302 2.13 -0.52 -7.79
C LEU A 302 2.88 0.76 -7.45
N ILE A 303 2.17 1.89 -7.37
CA ILE A 303 2.74 3.19 -6.97
C ILE A 303 3.32 3.09 -5.56
N ALA A 304 2.51 2.64 -4.59
CA ALA A 304 2.95 2.48 -3.20
C ALA A 304 4.14 1.53 -3.09
N GLY A 305 4.09 0.39 -3.78
CA GLY A 305 5.15 -0.61 -3.76
C GLY A 305 6.48 -0.11 -4.35
N VAL A 306 6.44 0.57 -5.51
CA VAL A 306 7.65 1.11 -6.15
C VAL A 306 8.29 2.19 -5.28
N ILE A 307 7.49 3.12 -4.73
CA ILE A 307 8.00 4.17 -3.84
C ILE A 307 8.63 3.55 -2.60
N LEU A 308 7.96 2.60 -1.92
CA LEU A 308 8.50 1.92 -0.76
C LEU A 308 9.79 1.17 -1.10
N ARG A 309 9.79 0.38 -2.19
CA ARG A 309 10.95 -0.39 -2.64
C ARG A 309 12.18 0.50 -2.82
N ASP A 310 12.01 1.65 -3.47
CA ASP A 310 13.15 2.47 -3.91
C ASP A 310 13.58 3.49 -2.85
N HIS A 311 12.70 3.90 -1.95
CA HIS A 311 12.94 5.01 -1.02
C HIS A 311 12.86 4.65 0.46
N ARG A 312 12.63 3.37 0.81
CA ARG A 312 12.71 2.92 2.20
C ARG A 312 14.11 3.18 2.78
N ARG A 313 14.17 3.84 3.93
CA ARG A 313 15.43 4.17 4.62
C ARG A 313 16.04 2.98 5.37
N GLY A 314 15.24 1.98 5.76
CA GLY A 314 15.71 0.79 6.49
C GLY A 314 16.16 1.05 7.91
N ARG A 315 15.72 2.12 8.54
CA ARG A 315 16.03 2.54 9.90
C ARG A 315 14.79 2.81 10.74
N ASP A 316 13.63 2.56 10.16
CA ASP A 316 12.32 2.74 10.77
C ASP A 316 11.29 1.83 10.12
N ASP A 317 10.11 1.74 10.73
CA ASP A 317 8.92 1.31 10.04
C ASP A 317 8.71 2.21 8.82
N ALA A 318 8.21 1.67 7.72
CA ALA A 318 8.04 2.44 6.50
C ALA A 318 6.74 2.04 5.81
N SER A 319 5.96 3.03 5.45
CA SER A 319 4.68 2.82 4.77
C SER A 319 4.41 3.85 3.69
N VAL A 320 3.78 3.40 2.64
CA VAL A 320 3.22 4.22 1.57
C VAL A 320 1.81 3.74 1.31
N VAL A 321 0.86 4.65 1.31
CA VAL A 321 -0.54 4.37 0.94
C VAL A 321 -0.97 5.35 -0.13
N ALA A 322 -1.77 4.87 -1.08
CA ALA A 322 -2.21 5.65 -2.22
C ALA A 322 -3.68 5.39 -2.53
N MET A 323 -4.40 6.42 -2.93
CA MET A 323 -5.82 6.38 -3.24
C MET A 323 -6.11 7.17 -4.50
N ARG A 324 -6.94 6.61 -5.38
CA ARG A 324 -7.41 7.26 -6.62
C ARG A 324 -8.88 6.94 -6.86
N PRO A 325 -9.74 7.92 -7.17
CA PRO A 325 -11.09 7.65 -7.69
C PRO A 325 -11.03 6.85 -9.00
N LEU A 326 -11.96 5.92 -9.18
CA LEU A 326 -12.26 5.30 -10.45
C LEU A 326 -13.45 6.07 -11.04
N ILE A 327 -13.19 6.91 -12.01
CA ILE A 327 -14.17 7.78 -12.69
C ILE A 327 -14.46 7.18 -14.07
#